data_ef8e781b56b49d1b9935bca71b59a3a7
#
_entry.id   ef8e781b56b49d1b9935bca71b59a3a7
#
_cell.length_a   1.000
_cell.length_b   1.000
_cell.length_c   1.000
_cell.angle_alpha   90.00
_cell.angle_beta   90.00
_cell.angle_gamma   90.00
#
_symmetry.space_group_name_H-M   'P 1'
#
loop_
_entity.id
_entity.type
_entity.pdbx_description
1 polymer ?
#
loop_
_entity_poly.entity_id
_entity_poly.type
_entity_poly.pdbx_seq_one_letter_code
_entity_poly.pdbx_strand_id
1 'polypeptide(L)'
;MPERNTKALRAAIAEHTPQLLGDFDTHWKWAIGDAHDIAPVPAFLAQWWAEFAIARDPALDRHIHDLENRAADATTNAEATQLLTQAAHLRREAGKAEPGQ
;
A
#
# COMPACT_ATOMS: atom_id res chain seq x y z
N MET A 1 -0.17 -9.34 10.33
CA MET A 1 -0.81 -8.01 10.20
C MET A 1 -1.34 -7.55 11.56
N PRO A 2 -1.31 -6.25 11.84
CA PRO A 2 -1.87 -5.70 13.06
C PRO A 2 -3.40 -5.80 13.05
N GLU A 3 -4.03 -5.32 14.12
CA GLU A 3 -5.48 -5.12 14.10
C GLU A 3 -5.86 -4.13 13.00
N ARG A 4 -7.05 -4.32 12.41
CA ARG A 4 -7.48 -3.51 11.26
C ARG A 4 -8.09 -2.18 11.71
N ASN A 5 -7.22 -1.31 12.21
CA ASN A 5 -7.56 0.07 12.52
C ASN A 5 -6.33 0.96 12.30
N THR A 6 -6.56 2.27 12.15
CA THR A 6 -5.51 3.20 11.79
C THR A 6 -4.42 3.30 12.86
N LYS A 7 -4.81 3.28 14.14
CA LYS A 7 -3.85 3.38 15.25
C LYS A 7 -2.91 2.17 15.29
N ALA A 8 -3.47 0.96 15.19
CA ALA A 8 -2.67 -0.26 15.20
C ALA A 8 -1.79 -0.35 13.95
N LEU A 9 -2.32 0.05 12.78
CA LEU A 9 -1.55 0.05 11.55
C LEU A 9 -0.39 1.05 11.62
N ARG A 10 -0.61 2.26 12.14
CA ARG A 10 0.47 3.23 12.30
C ARG A 10 1.58 2.70 13.20
N ALA A 11 1.21 2.08 14.31
CA ALA A 11 2.18 1.49 15.24
C ALA A 11 3.01 0.37 14.56
N ALA A 12 2.36 -0.48 13.76
CA ALA A 12 3.05 -1.53 13.01
C ALA A 12 3.99 -0.97 11.96
N ILE A 13 3.59 0.09 11.25
CA ILE A 13 4.44 0.79 10.28
C ILE A 13 5.68 1.37 11.00
N ALA A 14 5.49 2.01 12.13
CA ALA A 14 6.59 2.61 12.89
C ALA A 14 7.59 1.55 13.36
N GLU A 15 7.12 0.36 13.71
CA GLU A 15 7.95 -0.73 14.22
C GLU A 15 8.66 -1.49 13.10
N HIS A 16 7.92 -1.87 12.05
CA HIS A 16 8.43 -2.83 11.04
C HIS A 16 8.86 -2.17 9.73
N THR A 17 8.24 -1.06 9.35
CA THR A 17 8.50 -0.37 8.09
C THR A 17 8.58 1.14 8.30
N PRO A 18 9.50 1.61 9.18
CA PRO A 18 9.54 3.03 9.55
C PRO A 18 9.77 3.98 8.38
N GLN A 19 10.33 3.50 7.28
CA GLN A 19 10.51 4.29 6.07
C GLN A 19 9.18 4.77 5.46
N LEU A 20 8.05 4.12 5.78
CA LEU A 20 6.73 4.52 5.29
C LEU A 20 6.04 5.54 6.20
N LEU A 21 6.55 5.74 7.42
CA LEU A 21 5.82 6.51 8.44
C LEU A 21 5.61 7.97 8.05
N GLY A 22 6.63 8.60 7.46
CA GLY A 22 6.54 9.99 7.01
C GLY A 22 5.44 10.18 5.98
N ASP A 23 5.39 9.31 4.98
CA ASP A 23 4.37 9.38 3.93
C ASP A 23 2.98 9.05 4.48
N PHE A 24 2.89 8.07 5.40
CA PHE A 24 1.65 7.73 6.08
C PHE A 24 1.08 8.94 6.81
N ASP A 25 1.90 9.60 7.63
CA ASP A 25 1.45 10.74 8.43
C ASP A 25 1.10 11.94 7.56
N THR A 26 1.86 12.19 6.50
CA THR A 26 1.57 13.27 5.55
C THR A 26 0.24 13.02 4.83
N HIS A 27 0.02 11.81 4.38
CA HIS A 27 -1.23 11.43 3.72
C HIS A 27 -2.43 11.53 4.68
N TRP A 28 -2.27 11.09 5.92
CA TRP A 28 -3.32 11.20 6.94
C TRP A 28 -3.72 12.66 7.14
N LYS A 29 -2.74 13.53 7.34
CA LYS A 29 -2.99 14.96 7.56
C LYS A 29 -3.69 15.59 6.36
N TRP A 30 -3.24 15.24 5.15
CA TRP A 30 -3.75 15.84 3.93
C TRP A 30 -5.15 15.32 3.57
N ALA A 31 -5.40 14.03 3.74
CA ALA A 31 -6.65 13.39 3.28
C ALA A 31 -7.74 13.41 4.35
N ILE A 32 -7.39 13.39 5.64
CA ILE A 32 -8.32 13.15 6.75
C ILE A 32 -8.26 14.24 7.79
N GLY A 33 -7.06 14.75 8.11
CA GLY A 33 -6.86 15.71 9.19
C GLY A 33 -7.66 17.00 9.05
N ASP A 34 -7.91 17.45 7.81
CA ASP A 34 -8.70 18.64 7.50
C ASP A 34 -10.14 18.31 7.11
N ALA A 35 -10.53 17.05 7.10
CA ALA A 35 -11.88 16.62 6.75
C ALA A 35 -12.81 16.76 7.95
N HIS A 36 -14.03 17.24 7.69
CA HIS A 36 -15.10 17.28 8.70
C HIS A 36 -15.91 15.99 8.72
N ASP A 37 -15.48 14.97 7.98
CA ASP A 37 -16.20 13.75 7.71
C ASP A 37 -15.24 12.57 7.88
N ILE A 38 -15.72 11.45 8.41
CA ILE A 38 -14.94 10.22 8.59
C ILE A 38 -15.00 9.30 7.37
N ALA A 39 -15.76 9.65 6.33
CA ALA A 39 -15.93 8.82 5.14
C ALA A 39 -14.61 8.42 4.44
N PRO A 40 -13.54 9.26 4.41
CA PRO A 40 -12.26 8.86 3.83
C PRO A 40 -11.48 7.80 4.61
N VAL A 41 -11.81 7.55 5.88
CA VAL A 41 -11.02 6.67 6.75
C VAL A 41 -10.94 5.23 6.23
N PRO A 42 -12.04 4.58 5.79
CA PRO A 42 -11.95 3.22 5.27
C PRO A 42 -11.04 3.10 4.05
N ALA A 43 -11.10 4.06 3.13
CA ALA A 43 -10.24 4.06 1.94
C ALA A 43 -8.78 4.27 2.30
N PHE A 44 -8.50 5.20 3.23
CA PHE A 44 -7.15 5.42 3.75
C PHE A 44 -6.59 4.15 4.40
N LEU A 45 -7.37 3.52 5.25
CA LEU A 45 -6.96 2.29 5.93
C LEU A 45 -6.69 1.18 4.91
N ALA A 46 -7.57 0.99 3.92
CA ALA A 46 -7.40 -0.04 2.91
C ALA A 46 -6.11 0.18 2.09
N GLN A 47 -5.83 1.42 1.71
CA GLN A 47 -4.62 1.75 0.95
C GLN A 47 -3.35 1.43 1.76
N TRP A 48 -3.26 1.92 2.99
CA TRP A 48 -2.06 1.74 3.80
C TRP A 48 -1.94 0.33 4.37
N TRP A 49 -3.04 -0.39 4.52
CA TRP A 49 -3.03 -1.81 4.85
C TRP A 49 -2.29 -2.60 3.77
N ALA A 50 -2.63 -2.36 2.49
CA ALA A 50 -1.95 -2.99 1.37
C ALA A 50 -0.48 -2.56 1.29
N GLU A 51 -0.18 -1.27 1.45
CA GLU A 51 1.19 -0.77 1.41
C GLU A 51 2.06 -1.40 2.51
N PHE A 52 1.52 -1.54 3.72
CA PHE A 52 2.25 -2.19 4.81
C PHE A 52 2.45 -3.69 4.53
N ALA A 53 1.42 -4.39 4.05
CA ALA A 53 1.52 -5.82 3.72
C ALA A 53 2.61 -6.08 2.67
N ILE A 54 2.75 -5.18 1.69
CA ILE A 54 3.78 -5.28 0.66
C ILE A 54 5.16 -4.94 1.25
N ALA A 55 5.27 -3.84 1.98
CA ALA A 55 6.55 -3.36 2.49
C ALA A 55 7.19 -4.32 3.50
N ARG A 56 6.38 -5.06 4.25
CA ARG A 56 6.89 -6.07 5.21
C ARG A 56 7.34 -7.37 4.55
N ASP A 57 7.11 -7.52 3.24
CA ASP A 57 7.51 -8.67 2.44
C ASP A 57 8.48 -8.20 1.35
N PRO A 58 9.81 -8.25 1.61
CA PRO A 58 10.80 -7.71 0.66
C PRO A 58 10.77 -8.37 -0.72
N ALA A 59 10.45 -9.66 -0.81
CA ALA A 59 10.38 -10.35 -2.09
C ALA A 59 9.20 -9.86 -2.92
N LEU A 60 8.03 -9.72 -2.27
CA LEU A 60 6.83 -9.20 -2.93
C LEU A 60 7.02 -7.75 -3.34
N ASP A 61 7.59 -6.93 -2.46
CA ASP A 61 7.86 -5.53 -2.73
C ASP A 61 8.74 -5.36 -3.97
N ARG A 62 9.86 -6.11 -4.04
CA ARG A 62 10.76 -6.08 -5.20
C ARG A 62 10.05 -6.54 -6.47
N HIS A 63 9.21 -7.58 -6.38
CA HIS A 63 8.51 -8.10 -7.55
C HIS A 63 7.52 -7.07 -8.12
N ILE A 64 6.75 -6.40 -7.26
CA ILE A 64 5.83 -5.35 -7.69
C ILE A 64 6.58 -4.19 -8.32
N HIS A 65 7.66 -3.72 -7.70
CA HIS A 65 8.46 -2.63 -8.25
C HIS A 65 9.11 -3.01 -9.57
N ASP A 66 9.57 -4.27 -9.73
CA ASP A 66 10.10 -4.75 -11.00
C ASP A 66 9.04 -4.70 -12.11
N LEU A 67 7.82 -5.16 -11.82
CA LEU A 67 6.73 -5.10 -12.80
C LEU A 67 6.43 -3.65 -13.21
N GLU A 68 6.39 -2.73 -12.25
CA GLU A 68 6.12 -1.32 -12.51
C GLU A 68 7.25 -0.67 -13.31
N ASN A 69 8.49 -0.98 -12.99
CA ASN A 69 9.66 -0.47 -13.72
C ASN A 69 9.69 -1.01 -15.16
N ARG A 70 9.37 -2.29 -15.35
CA ARG A 70 9.29 -2.88 -16.68
C ARG A 70 8.17 -2.27 -17.50
N ALA A 71 7.04 -1.94 -16.86
CA ALA A 71 5.95 -1.24 -17.52
C ALA A 71 6.37 0.15 -18.01
N ALA A 72 7.16 0.87 -17.21
CA ALA A 72 7.68 2.19 -17.58
C ALA A 72 8.63 2.11 -18.78
N ASP A 73 9.35 1.00 -18.92
CA ASP A 73 10.30 0.77 -20.01
C ASP A 73 9.66 0.06 -21.22
N ALA A 74 8.40 -0.30 -21.14
CA ALA A 74 7.72 -1.05 -22.21
C ALA A 74 7.63 -0.23 -23.49
N THR A 75 7.79 -0.89 -24.63
CA THR A 75 7.76 -0.26 -25.95
C THR A 75 6.37 -0.17 -26.53
N THR A 76 5.39 -0.87 -25.96
CA THR A 76 4.00 -0.86 -26.42
C THR A 76 3.04 -0.64 -25.25
N ASN A 77 1.89 -0.03 -25.52
CA ASN A 77 0.84 0.17 -24.52
C ASN A 77 0.28 -1.18 -24.03
N ALA A 78 0.18 -2.16 -24.90
CA ALA A 78 -0.31 -3.49 -24.54
C ALA A 78 0.59 -4.16 -23.50
N GLU A 79 1.91 -4.10 -23.69
CA GLU A 79 2.87 -4.65 -22.74
C GLU A 79 2.84 -3.90 -21.40
N ALA A 80 2.83 -2.57 -21.45
CA ALA A 80 2.73 -1.76 -20.25
C ALA A 80 1.46 -2.08 -19.46
N THR A 81 0.32 -2.17 -20.13
CA THR A 81 -0.96 -2.48 -19.51
C THR A 81 -0.93 -3.86 -18.85
N GLN A 82 -0.36 -4.85 -19.51
CA GLN A 82 -0.26 -6.22 -18.98
C GLN A 82 0.56 -6.22 -17.67
N LEU A 83 1.72 -5.56 -17.66
CA LEU A 83 2.59 -5.50 -16.49
C LEU A 83 1.93 -4.74 -15.33
N LEU A 84 1.29 -3.60 -15.62
CA LEU A 84 0.58 -2.83 -14.59
C LEU A 84 -0.63 -3.59 -14.04
N THR A 85 -1.32 -4.38 -14.87
CA THR A 85 -2.42 -5.23 -14.42
C THR A 85 -1.93 -6.31 -13.45
N GLN A 86 -0.78 -6.91 -13.72
CA GLN A 86 -0.17 -7.88 -12.81
C GLN A 86 0.21 -7.21 -11.47
N ALA A 87 0.83 -6.04 -11.51
CA ALA A 87 1.19 -5.31 -10.29
C ALA A 87 -0.04 -4.94 -9.48
N ALA A 88 -1.10 -4.45 -10.13
CA ALA A 88 -2.35 -4.10 -9.47
C ALA A 88 -3.03 -5.31 -8.82
N HIS A 89 -2.98 -6.48 -9.48
CA HIS A 89 -3.50 -7.71 -8.91
C HIS A 89 -2.76 -8.09 -7.62
N LEU A 90 -1.44 -8.02 -7.63
CA LEU A 90 -0.62 -8.33 -6.45
C LEU A 90 -0.92 -7.36 -5.30
N ARG A 91 -1.11 -6.08 -5.60
CA ARG A 91 -1.49 -5.09 -4.59
C ARG A 91 -2.86 -5.40 -3.98
N ARG A 92 -3.83 -5.78 -4.80
CA ARG A 92 -5.16 -6.16 -4.29
C ARG A 92 -5.10 -7.41 -3.42
N GLU A 93 -4.31 -8.41 -3.81
CA GLU A 93 -4.14 -9.62 -3.00
C GLU A 93 -3.46 -9.30 -1.66
N ALA A 94 -2.46 -8.43 -1.65
CA ALA A 94 -1.82 -7.98 -0.41
C ALA A 94 -2.81 -7.30 0.53
N GLY A 95 -3.74 -6.52 -0.02
CA GLY A 95 -4.78 -5.84 0.76
C GLY A 95 -5.78 -6.77 1.45
N LYS A 96 -5.81 -8.05 1.07
CA LYS A 96 -6.70 -9.06 1.67
C LYS A 96 -6.11 -9.74 2.91
N ALA A 97 -4.88 -9.39 3.31
CA ALA A 97 -4.25 -9.99 4.48
C ALA A 97 -5.10 -9.77 5.73
N GLU A 98 -5.25 -10.82 6.54
CA GLU A 98 -6.06 -10.78 7.74
C GLU A 98 -5.21 -10.36 8.96
N PRO A 99 -5.82 -9.76 10.00
CA PRO A 99 -5.12 -9.53 11.26
C PRO A 99 -4.52 -10.82 11.81
N GLY A 100 -3.28 -10.74 12.29
CA GLY A 100 -2.58 -11.91 12.83
C GLY A 100 -1.81 -12.73 11.80
N GLN A 101 -1.87 -12.39 10.52
CA GLN A 101 -1.11 -13.07 9.48
C GLN A 101 0.28 -12.49 9.28
#